data_ecd6ff09d913112d658333b3275e49db
#
_entry.id   ecd6ff09d913112d658333b3275e49db
#
_cell.length_a   1.000
_cell.length_b   1.000
_cell.length_c   1.000
_cell.angle_alpha   90.00
_cell.angle_beta   90.00
_cell.angle_gamma   90.00
#
_symmetry.space_group_name_H-M   'P 1'
#
loop_
_entity.id
_entity.type
_entity.pdbx_description
1 polymer ?
#
loop_
_entity_poly.entity_id
_entity_poly.type
_entity_poly.pdbx_seq_one_letter_code
_entity_poly.pdbx_strand_id
1 'polypeptide(L)'
;MARILLGFMGTGKTTVGRILDPKFHDMDELIVKEIGMSINDYFAVEGEAAFRRREAEMLERLLENEAAIISPGGGIVVNPHNRVLLEKNPHNIYLRVDFETLYSRIQNDKAMQRPLFLNHTKEEFKKIFEGRLPLYEDIATHIVDVEDKTPEEIAEIIRCL
;
A
#
# COMPACT_ATOMS: atom_id res chain seq x y z
N MET A 1 12.57 -2.03 -14.52
CA MET A 1 12.44 -2.08 -13.05
C MET A 1 10.99 -1.84 -12.65
N ALA A 2 10.49 -2.60 -11.67
CA ALA A 2 9.14 -2.46 -11.19
C ALA A 2 8.89 -1.07 -10.59
N ARG A 3 7.69 -0.53 -10.79
CA ARG A 3 7.23 0.69 -10.12
C ARG A 3 6.36 0.29 -8.94
N ILE A 4 6.75 0.73 -7.75
CA ILE A 4 6.05 0.41 -6.51
C ILE A 4 5.28 1.66 -6.06
N LEU A 5 3.97 1.49 -5.85
CA LEU A 5 3.12 2.55 -5.29
C LEU A 5 3.04 2.36 -3.78
N LEU A 6 3.70 3.23 -3.04
CA LEU A 6 3.72 3.20 -1.57
C LEU A 6 2.71 4.18 -0.99
N GLY A 7 2.23 3.88 0.19
CA GLY A 7 1.34 4.76 0.94
C GLY A 7 0.48 4.00 1.91
N PHE A 8 -0.05 4.71 2.88
CA PHE A 8 -0.96 4.15 3.87
C PHE A 8 -2.27 3.70 3.20
N MET A 9 -3.06 2.86 3.87
CA MET A 9 -4.38 2.50 3.36
C MET A 9 -5.22 3.75 3.10
N GLY A 10 -6.02 3.73 2.06
CA GLY A 10 -6.91 4.86 1.71
C GLY A 10 -6.26 5.99 0.91
N THR A 11 -5.00 5.87 0.50
CA THR A 11 -4.34 6.92 -0.31
C THR A 11 -4.66 6.85 -1.81
N GLY A 12 -5.36 5.81 -2.25
CA GLY A 12 -5.78 5.69 -3.64
C GLY A 12 -4.84 4.89 -4.54
N LYS A 13 -3.92 4.11 -3.98
CA LYS A 13 -2.95 3.29 -4.73
C LYS A 13 -3.61 2.40 -5.79
N THR A 14 -4.68 1.71 -5.42
CA THR A 14 -5.38 0.79 -6.33
C THR A 14 -5.99 1.53 -7.52
N THR A 15 -6.68 2.64 -7.26
CA THR A 15 -7.30 3.45 -8.31
C THR A 15 -6.27 4.01 -9.27
N VAL A 16 -5.20 4.59 -8.74
CA VAL A 16 -4.09 5.13 -9.53
C VAL A 16 -3.39 4.02 -10.31
N GLY A 17 -3.15 2.88 -9.68
CA GLY A 17 -2.52 1.74 -10.32
C GLY A 17 -3.30 1.25 -11.54
N ARG A 18 -4.62 1.15 -11.44
CA ARG A 18 -5.48 0.74 -12.56
C ARG A 18 -5.47 1.72 -13.72
N ILE A 19 -5.33 3.00 -13.44
CA ILE A 19 -5.20 4.03 -14.48
C ILE A 19 -3.85 3.92 -15.20
N LEU A 20 -2.78 3.65 -14.43
CA LEU A 20 -1.44 3.49 -14.98
C LEU A 20 -1.30 2.26 -15.86
N ASP A 21 -1.85 1.14 -15.39
CA ASP A 21 -1.80 -0.13 -16.12
C ASP A 21 -3.00 -1.00 -15.70
N PRO A 22 -3.89 -1.37 -16.65
CA PRO A 22 -4.98 -2.29 -16.33
C PRO A 22 -4.54 -3.65 -15.78
N LYS A 23 -3.29 -4.01 -16.02
CA LYS A 23 -2.69 -5.26 -15.51
C LYS A 23 -1.83 -5.06 -14.26
N PHE A 24 -1.95 -3.91 -13.59
CA PHE A 24 -1.17 -3.67 -12.39
C PHE A 24 -1.48 -4.74 -11.33
N HIS A 25 -0.53 -4.93 -10.42
CA HIS A 25 -0.65 -5.91 -9.34
C HIS A 25 -1.05 -5.22 -8.04
N ASP A 26 -2.29 -5.44 -7.60
CA ASP A 26 -2.73 -5.11 -6.25
C ASP A 26 -2.41 -6.33 -5.37
N MET A 27 -1.46 -6.18 -4.46
CA MET A 27 -1.01 -7.30 -3.62
C MET A 27 -2.10 -7.84 -2.72
N ASP A 28 -2.95 -6.98 -2.16
CA ASP A 28 -4.06 -7.44 -1.31
C ASP A 28 -5.04 -8.32 -2.09
N GLU A 29 -5.40 -7.92 -3.31
CA GLU A 29 -6.27 -8.71 -4.19
C GLU A 29 -5.61 -10.06 -4.55
N LEU A 30 -4.33 -10.06 -4.85
CA LEU A 30 -3.61 -11.29 -5.19
C LEU A 30 -3.50 -12.23 -4.01
N ILE A 31 -3.25 -11.71 -2.81
CA ILE A 31 -3.20 -12.52 -1.60
C ILE A 31 -4.56 -13.12 -1.29
N VAL A 32 -5.63 -12.33 -1.35
CA VAL A 32 -7.01 -12.82 -1.15
C VAL A 32 -7.32 -13.97 -2.09
N LYS A 33 -6.89 -13.87 -3.34
CA LYS A 33 -7.07 -14.92 -4.34
C LYS A 33 -6.32 -16.20 -3.99
N GLU A 34 -5.10 -16.10 -3.48
CA GLU A 34 -4.31 -17.26 -3.07
C GLU A 34 -4.84 -17.94 -1.81
N ILE A 35 -5.25 -17.17 -0.80
CA ILE A 35 -5.71 -17.73 0.48
C ILE A 35 -7.19 -18.17 0.45
N GLY A 36 -7.96 -17.72 -0.53
CA GLY A 36 -9.37 -18.09 -0.69
C GLY A 36 -10.31 -17.50 0.34
N MET A 37 -9.91 -16.47 1.07
CA MET A 37 -10.74 -15.79 2.07
C MET A 37 -10.34 -14.32 2.18
N SER A 38 -11.13 -13.52 2.90
CA SER A 38 -10.78 -12.11 3.14
C SER A 38 -9.56 -11.98 4.05
N ILE A 39 -8.89 -10.83 3.99
CA ILE A 39 -7.76 -10.53 4.88
C ILE A 39 -8.23 -10.52 6.34
N ASN A 40 -9.42 -9.98 6.61
CA ASN A 40 -10.01 -9.97 7.95
C ASN A 40 -10.18 -11.40 8.51
N ASP A 41 -10.73 -12.30 7.71
CA ASP A 41 -10.92 -13.69 8.10
C ASP A 41 -9.58 -14.41 8.29
N TYR A 42 -8.61 -14.14 7.42
CA TYR A 42 -7.28 -14.73 7.55
C TYR A 42 -6.57 -14.29 8.83
N PHE A 43 -6.68 -13.01 9.19
CA PHE A 43 -6.15 -12.50 10.47
C PHE A 43 -6.79 -13.21 11.66
N ALA A 44 -8.10 -13.46 11.62
CA ALA A 44 -8.83 -14.13 12.71
C ALA A 44 -8.42 -15.59 12.86
N VAL A 45 -8.11 -16.29 11.76
CA VAL A 45 -7.81 -17.73 11.76
C VAL A 45 -6.32 -17.99 11.93
N GLU A 46 -5.47 -17.30 11.15
CA GLU A 46 -4.03 -17.58 11.06
C GLU A 46 -3.15 -16.53 11.77
N GLY A 47 -3.70 -15.35 12.06
CA GLY A 47 -3.00 -14.26 12.70
C GLY A 47 -2.22 -13.36 11.77
N GLU A 48 -1.82 -12.20 12.29
CA GLU A 48 -1.11 -11.16 11.53
C GLU A 48 0.26 -11.64 11.03
N ALA A 49 1.01 -12.37 11.86
CA ALA A 49 2.35 -12.85 11.48
C ALA A 49 2.32 -13.75 10.24
N ALA A 50 1.30 -14.61 10.13
CA ALA A 50 1.13 -15.47 8.96
C ALA A 50 0.81 -14.66 7.71
N PHE A 51 -0.03 -13.62 7.83
CA PHE A 51 -0.33 -12.70 6.74
C PHE A 51 0.94 -11.96 6.28
N ARG A 52 1.74 -11.45 7.21
CA ARG A 52 2.98 -10.73 6.89
C ARG A 52 4.00 -11.62 6.16
N ARG A 53 4.05 -12.91 6.48
CA ARG A 53 4.89 -13.86 5.73
C ARG A 53 4.44 -14.00 4.29
N ARG A 54 3.14 -14.16 4.06
CA ARG A 54 2.58 -14.24 2.70
C ARG A 54 2.83 -12.96 1.90
N GLU A 55 2.68 -11.83 2.55
CA GLU A 55 2.93 -10.52 1.96
C GLU A 55 4.39 -10.40 1.49
N ALA A 56 5.34 -10.79 2.33
CA ALA A 56 6.76 -10.77 1.98
C ALA A 56 7.11 -11.69 0.81
N GLU A 57 6.56 -12.91 0.80
CA GLU A 57 6.75 -13.86 -0.29
C GLU A 57 6.17 -13.35 -1.61
N MET A 58 5.00 -12.74 -1.56
CA MET A 58 4.35 -12.14 -2.73
C MET A 58 5.20 -11.00 -3.30
N LEU A 59 5.70 -10.11 -2.43
CA LEU A 59 6.56 -9.00 -2.84
C LEU A 59 7.82 -9.51 -3.57
N GLU A 60 8.48 -10.50 -3.03
CA GLU A 60 9.67 -11.08 -3.66
C GLU A 60 9.37 -11.59 -5.07
N ARG A 61 8.28 -12.33 -5.23
CA ARG A 61 7.87 -12.85 -6.54
C ARG A 61 7.55 -11.75 -7.54
N LEU A 62 6.84 -10.73 -7.11
CA LEU A 62 6.43 -9.64 -8.00
C LEU A 62 7.59 -8.75 -8.43
N LEU A 63 8.59 -8.55 -7.56
CA LEU A 63 9.78 -7.76 -7.89
C LEU A 63 10.65 -8.38 -8.98
N GLU A 64 10.49 -9.66 -9.26
CA GLU A 64 11.17 -10.34 -10.38
C GLU A 64 10.66 -9.83 -11.74
N ASN A 65 9.45 -9.31 -11.79
CA ASN A 65 8.87 -8.74 -13.01
C ASN A 65 9.22 -7.25 -13.14
N GLU A 66 10.23 -6.96 -13.91
CA GLU A 66 10.76 -5.60 -14.09
C GLU A 66 9.78 -4.60 -14.72
N ALA A 67 8.77 -5.08 -15.41
CA ALA A 67 7.78 -4.20 -16.06
C ALA A 67 6.54 -3.97 -15.20
N ALA A 68 6.45 -4.60 -14.03
CA ALA A 68 5.24 -4.54 -13.21
C ALA A 68 5.04 -3.18 -12.54
N ILE A 69 3.76 -2.81 -12.41
CA ILE A 69 3.32 -1.76 -11.48
C ILE A 69 2.69 -2.50 -10.31
N ILE A 70 3.19 -2.27 -9.11
CA ILE A 70 2.80 -3.01 -7.91
C ILE A 70 2.28 -2.05 -6.86
N SER A 71 1.09 -2.34 -6.34
CA SER A 71 0.52 -1.65 -5.19
C SER A 71 0.54 -2.60 -4.00
N PRO A 72 1.55 -2.51 -3.12
CA PRO A 72 1.55 -3.30 -1.89
C PRO A 72 0.59 -2.73 -0.87
N GLY A 73 0.18 -3.53 0.10
CA GLY A 73 -0.58 -3.04 1.24
C GLY A 73 0.22 -2.00 2.05
N GLY A 74 -0.49 -1.14 2.78
CA GLY A 74 0.16 -0.06 3.56
C GLY A 74 1.13 -0.56 4.62
N GLY A 75 0.97 -1.79 5.09
CA GLY A 75 1.85 -2.40 6.08
C GLY A 75 3.12 -3.03 5.54
N ILE A 76 3.35 -2.96 4.23
CA ILE A 76 4.53 -3.57 3.59
C ILE A 76 5.85 -3.08 4.21
N VAL A 77 5.90 -1.83 4.66
CA VAL A 77 7.09 -1.19 5.23
C VAL A 77 7.40 -1.59 6.66
N VAL A 78 6.48 -2.27 7.34
CA VAL A 78 6.66 -2.66 8.75
C VAL A 78 7.72 -3.75 8.89
N ASN A 79 7.80 -4.67 7.93
CA ASN A 79 8.79 -5.75 7.93
C ASN A 79 10.14 -5.25 7.41
N PRO A 80 11.22 -5.30 8.22
CA PRO A 80 12.55 -4.88 7.78
C PRO A 80 13.06 -5.59 6.52
N HIS A 81 12.70 -6.86 6.34
CA HIS A 81 13.05 -7.63 5.14
C HIS A 81 12.47 -6.98 3.88
N ASN A 82 11.21 -6.56 3.94
CA ASN A 82 10.57 -5.86 2.82
C ASN A 82 11.25 -4.52 2.52
N ARG A 83 11.65 -3.78 3.55
CA ARG A 83 12.36 -2.50 3.35
C ARG A 83 13.69 -2.70 2.62
N VAL A 84 14.44 -3.73 2.96
CA VAL A 84 15.70 -4.06 2.27
C VAL A 84 15.44 -4.36 0.78
N LEU A 85 14.38 -5.11 0.48
CA LEU A 85 14.00 -5.40 -0.91
C LEU A 85 13.61 -4.12 -1.67
N LEU A 86 12.81 -3.28 -1.03
CA LEU A 86 12.31 -2.04 -1.64
C LEU A 86 13.42 -1.01 -1.84
N GLU A 87 14.37 -0.90 -0.93
CA GLU A 87 15.52 0.00 -1.05
C GLU A 87 16.34 -0.27 -2.32
N LYS A 88 16.37 -1.50 -2.78
CA LYS A 88 17.07 -1.89 -4.01
C LYS A 88 16.30 -1.52 -5.27
N ASN A 89 15.02 -1.21 -5.15
CA ASN A 89 14.19 -0.85 -6.30
C ASN A 89 14.29 0.66 -6.58
N PRO A 90 14.58 1.07 -7.83
CA PRO A 90 14.82 2.48 -8.14
C PRO A 90 13.56 3.32 -8.35
N HIS A 91 12.37 2.71 -8.37
CA HIS A 91 11.11 3.40 -8.67
C HIS A 91 10.06 3.11 -7.58
N ASN A 92 10.27 3.67 -6.40
CA ASN A 92 9.33 3.62 -5.28
C ASN A 92 8.64 4.98 -5.16
N ILE A 93 7.35 5.01 -5.48
CA ILE A 93 6.57 6.24 -5.53
C ILE A 93 5.65 6.29 -4.31
N TYR A 94 5.92 7.21 -3.40
CA TYR A 94 5.12 7.39 -2.19
C TYR A 94 3.99 8.38 -2.44
N LEU A 95 2.74 7.89 -2.35
CA LEU A 95 1.54 8.72 -2.40
C LEU A 95 1.26 9.22 -0.98
N ARG A 96 1.56 10.50 -0.75
CA ARG A 96 1.46 11.13 0.57
C ARG A 96 0.16 11.91 0.71
N VAL A 97 -0.51 11.74 1.85
CA VAL A 97 -1.74 12.46 2.20
C VAL A 97 -1.72 12.76 3.70
N ASP A 98 -2.38 13.84 4.13
CA ASP A 98 -2.53 14.13 5.55
C ASP A 98 -3.48 13.15 6.23
N PHE A 99 -3.35 13.02 7.56
CA PHE A 99 -4.13 12.06 8.32
C PHE A 99 -5.62 12.34 8.29
N GLU A 100 -6.03 13.60 8.43
CA GLU A 100 -7.46 13.95 8.50
C GLU A 100 -8.18 13.66 7.17
N THR A 101 -7.55 13.96 6.06
CA THR A 101 -8.09 13.65 4.73
C THR A 101 -8.22 12.13 4.56
N LEU A 102 -7.19 11.38 4.90
CA LEU A 102 -7.16 9.92 4.83
C LEU A 102 -8.25 9.30 5.72
N TYR A 103 -8.32 9.72 6.96
CA TYR A 103 -9.26 9.17 7.94
C TYR A 103 -10.70 9.38 7.48
N SER A 104 -11.01 10.58 6.99
CA SER A 104 -12.33 10.92 6.45
C SER A 104 -12.71 10.01 5.27
N ARG A 105 -11.77 9.74 4.36
CA ARG A 105 -12.01 8.82 3.23
C ARG A 105 -12.36 7.42 3.70
N ILE A 106 -11.62 6.90 4.67
CA ILE A 106 -11.85 5.55 5.20
C ILE A 106 -13.19 5.47 5.94
N GLN A 107 -13.53 6.47 6.75
CA GLN A 107 -14.81 6.54 7.45
C GLN A 107 -16.02 6.48 6.50
N ASN A 108 -15.88 7.14 5.36
CA ASN A 108 -16.97 7.27 4.39
C ASN A 108 -17.05 6.13 3.37
N ASP A 109 -16.11 5.19 3.40
CA ASP A 109 -16.07 4.06 2.48
C ASP A 109 -15.81 2.75 3.24
N LYS A 110 -16.90 1.99 3.45
CA LYS A 110 -16.83 0.71 4.17
C LYS A 110 -15.91 -0.32 3.48
N ALA A 111 -15.77 -0.23 2.17
CA ALA A 111 -14.91 -1.14 1.41
C ALA A 111 -13.42 -0.92 1.72
N MET A 112 -13.05 0.26 2.21
CA MET A 112 -11.68 0.58 2.62
C MET A 112 -11.34 0.15 4.04
N GLN A 113 -12.34 -0.26 4.83
CA GLN A 113 -12.15 -0.56 6.25
C GLN A 113 -11.49 -1.92 6.43
N ARG A 114 -10.23 -1.90 6.86
CA ARG A 114 -9.39 -3.06 7.16
C ARG A 114 -9.30 -3.29 8.67
N PRO A 115 -8.75 -4.44 9.14
CA PRO A 115 -8.58 -4.69 10.57
C PRO A 115 -7.87 -3.57 11.31
N LEU A 116 -6.88 -2.95 10.68
CA LEU A 116 -6.14 -1.83 11.27
C LEU A 116 -7.05 -0.65 11.63
N PHE A 117 -8.02 -0.33 10.78
CA PHE A 117 -9.01 0.72 11.05
C PHE A 117 -10.07 0.26 12.05
N LEU A 118 -10.60 -0.97 11.86
CA LEU A 118 -11.73 -1.49 12.64
C LEU A 118 -11.37 -1.77 14.10
N ASN A 119 -10.14 -2.17 14.38
CA ASN A 119 -9.69 -2.64 15.69
C ASN A 119 -8.99 -1.57 16.53
N HIS A 120 -8.95 -0.33 16.08
CA HIS A 120 -8.27 0.75 16.77
C HIS A 120 -9.14 2.00 16.88
N THR A 121 -8.94 2.78 17.94
CA THR A 121 -9.51 4.13 18.04
C THR A 121 -8.85 5.05 17.02
N LYS A 122 -9.44 6.21 16.75
CA LYS A 122 -8.85 7.22 15.88
C LYS A 122 -7.44 7.61 16.32
N GLU A 123 -7.23 7.78 17.62
CA GLU A 123 -5.93 8.16 18.20
C GLU A 123 -4.89 7.08 18.03
N GLU A 124 -5.25 5.83 18.28
CA GLU A 124 -4.38 4.66 18.06
C GLU A 124 -4.02 4.51 16.58
N PHE A 125 -5.01 4.66 15.72
CA PHE A 125 -4.83 4.59 14.27
C PHE A 125 -3.89 5.70 13.77
N LYS A 126 -4.04 6.92 14.31
CA LYS A 126 -3.16 8.05 14.01
C LYS A 126 -1.71 7.77 14.39
N LYS A 127 -1.47 7.16 15.55
CA LYS A 127 -0.12 6.78 15.99
C LYS A 127 0.51 5.77 15.05
N ILE A 128 -0.26 4.81 14.57
CA ILE A 128 0.22 3.82 13.58
C ILE A 128 0.57 4.52 12.28
N PHE A 129 -0.28 5.42 11.81
CA PHE A 129 -0.05 6.22 10.62
C PHE A 129 1.25 7.02 10.74
N GLU A 130 1.42 7.78 11.82
CA GLU A 130 2.61 8.60 12.09
C GLU A 130 3.88 7.74 12.18
N GLY A 131 3.80 6.56 12.77
CA GLY A 131 4.92 5.64 12.87
C GLY A 131 5.39 5.08 11.53
N ARG A 132 4.49 4.99 10.54
CA ARG A 132 4.81 4.50 9.20
C ARG A 132 5.35 5.57 8.27
N LEU A 133 5.07 6.85 8.51
CA LEU A 133 5.50 7.95 7.65
C LEU A 133 7.01 7.94 7.36
N PRO A 134 7.91 7.89 8.38
CA PRO A 134 9.34 7.85 8.11
C PRO A 134 9.76 6.60 7.36
N LEU A 135 9.07 5.48 7.53
CA LEU A 135 9.37 4.24 6.81
C LEU A 135 9.08 4.36 5.31
N TYR A 136 7.98 5.02 4.93
CA TYR A 136 7.69 5.31 3.52
C TYR A 136 8.69 6.30 2.95
N GLU A 137 8.99 7.37 3.67
CA GLU A 137 9.90 8.43 3.23
C GLU A 137 11.31 7.89 2.99
N ASP A 138 11.80 7.00 3.85
CA ASP A 138 13.14 6.41 3.75
C ASP A 138 13.35 5.59 2.48
N ILE A 139 12.33 4.89 2.01
CA ILE A 139 12.44 4.02 0.83
C ILE A 139 11.89 4.67 -0.45
N ALA A 140 11.21 5.80 -0.34
CA ALA A 140 10.65 6.51 -1.49
C ALA A 140 11.76 7.07 -2.37
N THR A 141 11.64 6.85 -3.68
CA THR A 141 12.50 7.54 -4.67
C THR A 141 11.82 8.81 -5.17
N HIS A 142 10.49 8.83 -5.11
CA HIS A 142 9.66 9.98 -5.46
C HIS A 142 8.51 10.10 -4.47
N ILE A 143 8.15 11.34 -4.12
CA ILE A 143 7.00 11.62 -3.25
C ILE A 143 6.00 12.46 -4.04
N VAL A 144 4.75 12.01 -4.07
CA VAL A 144 3.65 12.72 -4.72
C VAL A 144 2.60 13.05 -3.67
N ASP A 145 2.37 14.34 -3.43
CA ASP A 145 1.28 14.79 -2.57
C ASP A 145 -0.04 14.66 -3.31
N VAL A 146 -0.94 13.82 -2.80
CA VAL A 146 -2.17 13.48 -3.51
C VAL A 146 -3.38 14.33 -3.09
N GLU A 147 -3.21 15.20 -2.11
CA GLU A 147 -4.25 16.14 -1.71
C GLU A 147 -4.62 17.04 -2.90
N ASP A 148 -5.90 17.32 -3.03
CA ASP A 148 -6.45 18.18 -4.08
C ASP A 148 -6.18 17.73 -5.52
N LYS A 149 -5.79 16.47 -5.71
CA LYS A 149 -5.54 15.89 -7.04
C LYS A 149 -6.50 14.75 -7.33
N THR A 150 -6.92 14.66 -8.58
CA THR A 150 -7.69 13.50 -9.07
C THR A 150 -6.76 12.31 -9.27
N PRO A 151 -7.26 11.06 -9.25
CA PRO A 151 -6.45 9.89 -9.60
C PRO A 151 -5.78 10.00 -10.96
N GLU A 152 -6.45 10.61 -11.94
CA GLU A 152 -5.92 10.83 -13.30
C GLU A 152 -4.74 11.78 -13.29
N GLU A 153 -4.82 12.88 -12.53
CA GLU A 153 -3.72 13.83 -12.38
C GLU A 153 -2.51 13.18 -11.71
N ILE A 154 -2.74 12.35 -10.68
CA ILE A 154 -1.69 11.60 -10.00
C ILE A 154 -1.02 10.62 -10.96
N ALA A 155 -1.82 9.87 -11.73
CA ALA A 155 -1.29 8.93 -12.72
C ALA A 155 -0.43 9.64 -13.78
N GLU A 156 -0.84 10.82 -14.23
CA GLU A 156 -0.07 11.59 -15.20
C GLU A 156 1.28 12.05 -14.62
N ILE A 157 1.28 12.51 -13.36
CA ILE A 157 2.52 12.87 -12.68
C ILE A 157 3.47 11.66 -12.64
N ILE A 158 2.95 10.49 -12.29
CA ILE A 158 3.75 9.25 -12.19
C ILE A 158 4.30 8.84 -13.55
N ARG A 159 3.54 9.01 -14.64
CA ARG A 159 4.02 8.71 -15.99
C ARG A 159 5.22 9.56 -16.39
N CYS A 160 5.31 10.76 -15.86
CA CYS A 160 6.40 11.70 -16.15
C CYS A 160 7.66 11.47 -15.30
N LEU A 161 7.59 10.59 -14.30
CA LEU A 161 8.73 10.21 -13.49
C LEU A 161 9.55 9.12 -14.22
#